data_6fd89ee2062f19cebaf768acae4f31b5
#
_entry.id   6fd89ee2062f19cebaf768acae4f31b5
#
_cell.length_a   1.000
_cell.length_b   1.000
_cell.length_c   1.000
_cell.angle_alpha   90.00
_cell.angle_beta   90.00
_cell.angle_gamma   90.00
#
_symmetry.space_group_name_H-M   'P 1'
#
loop_
_entity.id
_entity.type
_entity.pdbx_description
1 polymer ?
#
loop_
_entity_poly.entity_id
_entity_poly.type
_entity_poly.pdbx_seq_one_letter_code
_entity_poly.pdbx_strand_id
1 'polypeptide(L)'
;MKSKILFPMLLFSIFINAQNELDKTDKIIDEMCLNFKSTENLNDSLRIESLTQKFILPYLSQFSDSDYENKMENLYFRFQKRCEYFRDYLQRISPPQGENWMKLNARPEIKVSDKEINQFKNNSNFYYFEYSGEKTLVNTDKKYWTEIFEDGTSSKLLYTWLGKNKFELEFIESNNNTRKNFSKKGDKYFYEIINKENNYYWVIVEIPGQSEILKFKLFNEKLNFLH
;
A
#
# COMPACT_ATOMS: atom_id res chain seq x y z
N MET A 1 -4.61 -41.29 32.08
CA MET A 1 -4.13 -40.74 30.79
C MET A 1 -4.26 -39.22 30.83
N LYS A 2 -3.13 -38.52 31.00
CA LYS A 2 -3.10 -37.05 31.01
C LYS A 2 -2.52 -36.60 29.67
N SER A 3 -3.36 -36.16 28.74
CA SER A 3 -2.94 -35.54 27.47
C SER A 3 -2.56 -34.09 27.71
N LYS A 4 -1.32 -33.74 27.38
CA LYS A 4 -0.75 -32.42 27.54
C LYS A 4 -1.15 -31.56 26.33
N ILE A 5 -2.01 -30.57 26.55
CA ILE A 5 -2.25 -29.47 25.63
C ILE A 5 -1.14 -28.46 25.88
N LEU A 6 -0.09 -28.46 25.07
CA LEU A 6 1.08 -27.54 25.16
C LEU A 6 1.47 -26.94 23.84
N PHE A 7 0.52 -26.64 22.94
CA PHE A 7 0.87 -26.16 21.59
C PHE A 7 0.35 -24.78 21.12
N PRO A 8 -0.48 -24.00 21.85
CA PRO A 8 -0.85 -22.67 21.35
C PRO A 8 0.04 -21.52 21.82
N MET A 9 0.95 -21.73 22.80
CA MET A 9 1.69 -20.62 23.42
C MET A 9 2.89 -20.13 22.61
N LEU A 10 3.50 -20.95 21.75
CA LEU A 10 4.67 -20.59 20.96
C LEU A 10 4.33 -19.71 19.74
N LEU A 11 3.16 -19.87 19.15
CA LEU A 11 2.74 -19.06 18.00
C LEU A 11 2.38 -17.62 18.40
N PHE A 12 1.89 -17.41 19.62
CA PHE A 12 1.53 -16.06 20.11
C PHE A 12 2.75 -15.16 20.35
N SER A 13 3.88 -15.74 20.79
CA SER A 13 5.11 -15.00 21.06
C SER A 13 5.82 -14.52 19.79
N ILE A 14 5.70 -15.20 18.66
CA ILE A 14 6.30 -14.80 17.39
C ILE A 14 5.59 -13.57 16.83
N PHE A 15 4.26 -13.49 16.94
CA PHE A 15 3.48 -12.31 16.47
C PHE A 15 3.75 -11.06 17.30
N ILE A 16 3.95 -11.19 18.62
CA ILE A 16 4.26 -10.04 19.49
C ILE A 16 5.64 -9.45 19.16
N ASN A 17 6.64 -10.29 18.89
CA ASN A 17 7.98 -9.83 18.55
C ASN A 17 8.02 -9.12 17.18
N ALA A 18 7.34 -9.65 16.17
CA ALA A 18 7.25 -9.01 14.86
C ALA A 18 6.54 -7.64 14.92
N GLN A 19 5.46 -7.52 15.71
CA GLN A 19 4.76 -6.26 15.90
C GLN A 19 5.63 -5.22 16.61
N ASN A 20 6.35 -5.62 17.66
CA ASN A 20 7.28 -4.75 18.39
C ASN A 20 8.43 -4.26 17.50
N GLU A 21 8.91 -5.07 16.59
CA GLU A 21 9.96 -4.67 15.65
C GLU A 21 9.45 -3.63 14.64
N LEU A 22 8.27 -3.84 14.08
CA LEU A 22 7.62 -2.89 13.17
C LEU A 22 7.35 -1.54 13.85
N ASP A 23 6.93 -1.55 15.12
CA ASP A 23 6.69 -0.31 15.87
C ASP A 23 7.99 0.45 16.17
N LYS A 24 9.12 -0.25 16.38
CA LYS A 24 10.46 0.37 16.50
C LYS A 24 10.90 0.99 15.16
N THR A 25 10.71 0.27 14.06
CA THR A 25 11.02 0.77 12.73
C THR A 25 10.19 2.02 12.40
N ASP A 26 8.90 2.02 12.74
CA ASP A 26 8.02 3.17 12.51
C ASP A 26 8.49 4.43 13.28
N LYS A 27 9.04 4.29 14.50
CA LYS A 27 9.62 5.43 15.25
C LYS A 27 10.85 6.03 14.56
N ILE A 28 11.76 5.17 14.09
CA ILE A 28 12.94 5.61 13.34
C ILE A 28 12.51 6.34 12.07
N ILE A 29 11.49 5.84 11.37
CA ILE A 29 10.93 6.46 10.18
C ILE A 29 10.33 7.83 10.47
N ASP A 30 9.66 8.02 11.60
CA ASP A 30 9.14 9.33 11.99
C ASP A 30 10.27 10.35 12.23
N GLU A 31 11.38 9.92 12.84
CA GLU A 31 12.59 10.75 13.00
C GLU A 31 13.27 11.03 11.65
N MET A 32 13.36 10.04 10.76
CA MET A 32 13.84 10.21 9.38
C MET A 32 13.00 11.24 8.63
N CYS A 33 11.69 11.20 8.80
CA CYS A 33 10.78 12.13 8.13
C CYS A 33 10.99 13.58 8.63
N LEU A 34 11.15 13.78 9.92
CA LEU A 34 11.50 15.09 10.49
C LEU A 34 12.84 15.60 9.97
N ASN A 35 13.85 14.74 9.88
CA ASN A 35 15.16 15.11 9.31
C ASN A 35 15.03 15.47 7.82
N PHE A 36 14.30 14.67 7.04
CA PHE A 36 14.11 14.90 5.61
C PHE A 36 13.38 16.22 5.33
N LYS A 37 12.41 16.57 6.18
CA LYS A 37 11.75 17.88 6.16
C LYS A 37 12.74 19.01 6.49
N SER A 38 13.49 18.89 7.57
CA SER A 38 14.41 19.94 8.03
C SER A 38 15.57 20.21 7.07
N THR A 39 15.84 19.28 6.15
CA THR A 39 16.90 19.38 5.14
C THR A 39 16.37 19.80 3.76
N GLU A 40 15.15 20.32 3.65
CA GLU A 40 14.53 20.69 2.37
C GLU A 40 15.32 21.73 1.57
N ASN A 41 16.08 22.58 2.24
CA ASN A 41 16.94 23.60 1.60
C ASN A 41 18.26 23.03 1.05
N LEU A 42 18.59 21.78 1.33
CA LEU A 42 19.76 21.11 0.77
C LEU A 42 19.40 20.49 -0.60
N ASN A 43 20.44 20.25 -1.41
CA ASN A 43 20.25 19.46 -2.61
C ASN A 43 19.95 17.98 -2.28
N ASP A 44 19.39 17.25 -3.23
CA ASP A 44 18.92 15.87 -3.02
C ASP A 44 20.02 14.92 -2.53
N SER A 45 21.24 15.05 -3.05
CA SER A 45 22.37 14.20 -2.63
C SER A 45 22.70 14.38 -1.16
N LEU A 46 22.77 15.62 -0.68
CA LEU A 46 23.05 15.93 0.72
C LEU A 46 21.88 15.51 1.63
N ARG A 47 20.62 15.61 1.16
CA ARG A 47 19.46 15.12 1.91
C ARG A 47 19.52 13.60 2.11
N ILE A 48 19.80 12.86 1.04
CA ILE A 48 19.91 11.40 1.08
C ILE A 48 21.14 10.98 1.92
N GLU A 49 22.26 11.68 1.77
CA GLU A 49 23.46 11.44 2.59
C GLU A 49 23.18 11.64 4.08
N SER A 50 22.47 12.73 4.45
CA SER A 50 22.06 12.99 5.83
C SER A 50 21.21 11.86 6.41
N LEU A 51 20.23 11.36 5.65
CA LEU A 51 19.43 10.21 6.06
C LEU A 51 20.28 8.96 6.23
N THR A 52 21.17 8.69 5.26
CA THR A 52 22.00 7.50 5.24
C THR A 52 22.90 7.45 6.46
N GLN A 53 23.61 8.52 6.75
CA GLN A 53 24.59 8.57 7.84
C GLN A 53 23.92 8.59 9.23
N LYS A 54 22.82 9.32 9.39
CA LYS A 54 22.19 9.50 10.69
C LYS A 54 21.23 8.37 11.09
N PHE A 55 20.60 7.71 10.13
CA PHE A 55 19.52 6.77 10.41
C PHE A 55 19.71 5.42 9.74
N ILE A 56 19.95 5.38 8.40
CA ILE A 56 19.92 4.13 7.65
C ILE A 56 21.08 3.22 8.08
N LEU A 57 22.33 3.71 8.05
CA LEU A 57 23.47 2.90 8.45
C LEU A 57 23.42 2.46 9.92
N PRO A 58 23.11 3.33 10.90
CA PRO A 58 22.97 2.91 12.29
C PRO A 58 21.82 1.91 12.53
N TYR A 59 20.73 2.00 11.76
CA TYR A 59 19.63 1.03 11.83
C TYR A 59 20.07 -0.32 11.28
N LEU A 60 20.66 -0.34 10.08
CA LEU A 60 21.04 -1.58 9.40
C LEU A 60 22.21 -2.31 10.08
N SER A 61 23.13 -1.59 10.75
CA SER A 61 24.25 -2.18 11.51
C SER A 61 23.82 -3.06 12.69
N GLN A 62 22.54 -3.05 13.07
CA GLN A 62 21.98 -3.88 14.13
C GLN A 62 21.60 -5.29 13.64
N PHE A 63 21.64 -5.53 12.33
CA PHE A 63 21.20 -6.77 11.70
C PHE A 63 22.36 -7.54 11.06
N SER A 64 22.14 -8.82 10.80
CA SER A 64 23.11 -9.64 10.06
C SER A 64 23.11 -9.29 8.57
N ASP A 65 24.19 -9.59 7.88
CA ASP A 65 24.31 -9.37 6.42
C ASP A 65 23.19 -10.07 5.64
N SER A 66 22.73 -11.23 6.12
CA SER A 66 21.61 -11.97 5.50
C SER A 66 20.27 -11.25 5.60
N ASP A 67 20.08 -10.37 6.57
CA ASP A 67 18.85 -9.64 6.81
C ASP A 67 18.87 -8.24 6.21
N TYR A 68 20.05 -7.76 5.83
CA TYR A 68 20.29 -6.36 5.41
C TYR A 68 19.32 -5.90 4.31
N GLU A 69 19.22 -6.65 3.22
CA GLU A 69 18.36 -6.29 2.08
C GLU A 69 16.89 -6.18 2.49
N ASN A 70 16.38 -7.19 3.21
CA ASN A 70 15.00 -7.19 3.68
C ASN A 70 14.70 -6.03 4.64
N LYS A 71 15.64 -5.69 5.54
CA LYS A 71 15.49 -4.56 6.47
C LYS A 71 15.57 -3.22 5.75
N MET A 72 16.43 -3.09 4.75
CA MET A 72 16.52 -1.90 3.90
C MET A 72 15.23 -1.67 3.12
N GLU A 73 14.68 -2.71 2.49
CA GLU A 73 13.41 -2.63 1.78
C GLU A 73 12.25 -2.27 2.70
N ASN A 74 12.17 -2.91 3.87
CA ASN A 74 11.15 -2.59 4.87
C ASN A 74 11.24 -1.12 5.30
N LEU A 75 12.44 -0.62 5.60
CA LEU A 75 12.69 0.77 5.94
C LEU A 75 12.26 1.70 4.81
N TYR A 76 12.63 1.42 3.57
CA TYR A 76 12.30 2.22 2.40
C TYR A 76 10.80 2.31 2.15
N PHE A 77 10.09 1.17 2.09
CA PHE A 77 8.67 1.16 1.79
C PHE A 77 7.83 1.73 2.94
N ARG A 78 8.25 1.49 4.19
CA ARG A 78 7.61 2.11 5.35
C ARG A 78 7.86 3.62 5.39
N PHE A 79 9.05 4.09 5.01
CA PHE A 79 9.37 5.51 4.90
C PHE A 79 8.51 6.18 3.82
N GLN A 80 8.38 5.56 2.65
CA GLN A 80 7.47 6.02 1.60
C GLN A 80 6.03 6.12 2.10
N LYS A 81 5.55 5.12 2.87
CA LYS A 81 4.18 5.13 3.40
C LYS A 81 3.95 6.27 4.40
N ARG A 82 4.90 6.55 5.29
CA ARG A 82 4.70 7.42 6.45
C ARG A 82 5.16 8.85 6.25
N CYS A 83 6.08 9.12 5.33
CA CYS A 83 6.67 10.44 5.13
C CYS A 83 6.17 11.13 3.88
N GLU A 84 5.36 12.18 4.03
CA GLU A 84 4.86 13.02 2.93
C GLU A 84 6.01 13.65 2.14
N TYR A 85 6.99 14.25 2.83
CA TYR A 85 8.13 14.90 2.19
C TYR A 85 8.97 13.95 1.33
N PHE A 86 9.06 12.68 1.74
CA PHE A 86 9.75 11.66 0.95
C PHE A 86 8.91 11.22 -0.25
N ARG A 87 7.59 11.12 -0.10
CA ARG A 87 6.69 10.86 -1.24
C ARG A 87 6.76 11.98 -2.28
N ASP A 88 6.72 13.24 -1.85
CA ASP A 88 6.85 14.40 -2.76
C ASP A 88 8.20 14.38 -3.49
N TYR A 89 9.27 14.02 -2.78
CA TYR A 89 10.58 13.79 -3.38
C TYR A 89 10.54 12.70 -4.45
N LEU A 90 9.98 11.52 -4.12
CA LEU A 90 9.87 10.41 -5.07
C LEU A 90 9.01 10.76 -6.29
N GLN A 91 7.88 11.42 -6.10
CA GLN A 91 7.02 11.89 -7.21
C GLN A 91 7.74 12.86 -8.14
N ARG A 92 8.65 13.69 -7.61
CA ARG A 92 9.44 14.62 -8.41
C ARG A 92 10.52 13.93 -9.24
N ILE A 93 11.22 12.95 -8.67
CA ILE A 93 12.31 12.24 -9.37
C ILE A 93 11.83 11.07 -10.24
N SER A 94 10.68 10.49 -9.90
CA SER A 94 10.07 9.37 -10.62
C SER A 94 8.55 9.57 -10.64
N PRO A 95 8.03 10.46 -11.49
CA PRO A 95 6.60 10.72 -11.58
C PRO A 95 5.85 9.48 -12.09
N PRO A 96 4.55 9.33 -11.73
CA PRO A 96 3.73 8.24 -12.21
C PRO A 96 3.67 8.21 -13.74
N GLN A 97 3.71 7.02 -14.31
CA GLN A 97 3.63 6.84 -15.75
C GLN A 97 2.16 6.88 -16.23
N GLY A 98 1.92 7.70 -17.25
CA GLY A 98 0.59 7.84 -17.85
C GLY A 98 -0.41 8.60 -16.97
N GLU A 99 -1.70 8.48 -17.35
CA GLU A 99 -2.82 9.20 -16.71
C GLU A 99 -3.65 8.28 -15.79
N ASN A 100 -3.07 7.17 -15.32
CA ASN A 100 -3.82 6.22 -14.52
C ASN A 100 -3.91 6.64 -13.06
N TRP A 101 -2.94 7.42 -12.57
CA TRP A 101 -2.87 7.93 -11.21
C TRP A 101 -2.77 9.45 -11.19
N MET A 102 -3.46 10.07 -10.24
CA MET A 102 -3.46 11.52 -10.05
C MET A 102 -3.53 11.87 -8.57
N LYS A 103 -2.70 12.83 -8.14
CA LYS A 103 -2.85 13.50 -6.83
C LYS A 103 -3.90 14.60 -6.98
N LEU A 104 -4.84 14.67 -6.05
CA LEU A 104 -5.91 15.68 -6.05
C LEU A 104 -5.64 16.75 -5.00
N ASN A 105 -5.87 18.01 -5.34
CA ASN A 105 -5.79 19.13 -4.41
C ASN A 105 -7.08 19.31 -3.58
N ALA A 106 -8.19 18.73 -4.06
CA ALA A 106 -9.48 18.75 -3.37
C ALA A 106 -10.31 17.54 -3.78
N ARG A 107 -11.25 17.14 -2.91
CA ARG A 107 -12.17 16.05 -3.19
C ARG A 107 -13.11 16.44 -4.35
N PRO A 108 -13.18 15.64 -5.42
CA PRO A 108 -14.03 15.91 -6.57
C PRO A 108 -15.49 15.62 -6.29
N GLU A 109 -16.38 16.13 -7.15
CA GLU A 109 -17.78 15.77 -7.15
C GLU A 109 -17.99 14.29 -7.47
N ILE A 110 -18.95 13.67 -6.81
CA ILE A 110 -19.35 12.28 -7.06
C ILE A 110 -20.38 12.27 -8.19
N LYS A 111 -20.05 11.60 -9.30
CA LYS A 111 -20.88 11.53 -10.51
C LYS A 111 -21.36 10.13 -10.82
N VAL A 112 -20.87 9.12 -10.10
CA VAL A 112 -21.27 7.72 -10.29
C VAL A 112 -22.71 7.51 -9.87
N SER A 113 -23.51 6.91 -10.74
CA SER A 113 -24.93 6.59 -10.50
C SER A 113 -25.08 5.28 -9.70
N ASP A 114 -26.28 5.08 -9.12
CA ASP A 114 -26.63 3.84 -8.41
C ASP A 114 -26.53 2.60 -9.30
N LYS A 115 -26.90 2.74 -10.54
CA LYS A 115 -26.81 1.66 -11.54
C LYS A 115 -25.35 1.25 -11.74
N GLU A 116 -24.44 2.19 -11.86
CA GLU A 116 -23.01 1.94 -12.06
C GLU A 116 -22.35 1.36 -10.82
N ILE A 117 -22.75 1.80 -9.62
CA ILE A 117 -22.32 1.18 -8.36
C ILE A 117 -22.79 -0.27 -8.26
N ASN A 118 -24.04 -0.56 -8.64
CA ASN A 118 -24.53 -1.95 -8.66
C ASN A 118 -23.78 -2.79 -9.70
N GLN A 119 -23.43 -2.23 -10.85
CA GLN A 119 -22.57 -2.91 -11.83
C GLN A 119 -21.18 -3.21 -11.25
N PHE A 120 -20.57 -2.26 -10.53
CA PHE A 120 -19.31 -2.46 -9.86
C PHE A 120 -19.39 -3.60 -8.82
N LYS A 121 -20.42 -3.60 -7.96
CA LYS A 121 -20.61 -4.61 -6.92
C LYS A 121 -20.85 -6.03 -7.47
N ASN A 122 -21.38 -6.13 -8.67
CA ASN A 122 -21.67 -7.40 -9.36
C ASN A 122 -20.50 -7.87 -10.25
N ASN A 123 -19.48 -7.03 -10.46
CA ASN A 123 -18.26 -7.43 -11.15
C ASN A 123 -17.25 -7.97 -10.12
N SER A 124 -16.58 -9.06 -10.46
CA SER A 124 -15.55 -9.69 -9.63
C SER A 124 -14.14 -9.55 -10.18
N ASN A 125 -13.99 -8.99 -11.38
CA ASN A 125 -12.70 -8.96 -12.08
C ASN A 125 -12.41 -7.55 -12.57
N PHE A 126 -11.29 -7.02 -12.05
CA PHE A 126 -10.80 -5.70 -12.41
C PHE A 126 -9.29 -5.76 -12.68
N TYR A 127 -8.73 -4.66 -13.16
CA TYR A 127 -7.30 -4.40 -13.16
C TYR A 127 -7.03 -2.90 -13.02
N TYR A 128 -5.84 -2.59 -12.59
CA TYR A 128 -5.30 -1.23 -12.61
C TYR A 128 -3.82 -1.27 -13.01
N PHE A 129 -3.26 -0.10 -13.28
CA PHE A 129 -1.84 0.04 -13.54
C PHE A 129 -1.15 0.64 -12.33
N GLU A 130 0.00 0.10 -11.95
CA GLU A 130 0.89 0.66 -10.94
C GLU A 130 1.48 1.99 -11.42
N TYR A 131 2.14 2.72 -10.52
CA TYR A 131 2.88 3.94 -10.90
C TYR A 131 3.96 3.68 -11.94
N SER A 132 4.59 2.51 -11.93
CA SER A 132 5.57 2.04 -12.91
C SER A 132 4.98 1.66 -14.27
N GLY A 133 3.65 1.54 -14.37
CA GLY A 133 2.93 1.14 -15.58
C GLY A 133 2.63 -0.34 -15.68
N GLU A 134 3.07 -1.17 -14.73
CA GLU A 134 2.78 -2.59 -14.65
C GLU A 134 1.29 -2.84 -14.35
N LYS A 135 0.73 -3.91 -14.90
CA LYS A 135 -0.67 -4.26 -14.72
C LYS A 135 -0.85 -5.14 -13.48
N THR A 136 -1.71 -4.72 -12.57
CA THR A 136 -2.16 -5.53 -11.44
C THR A 136 -3.59 -6.00 -11.69
N LEU A 137 -3.81 -7.33 -11.70
CA LEU A 137 -5.13 -7.93 -11.76
C LEU A 137 -5.78 -7.93 -10.38
N VAL A 138 -7.09 -7.76 -10.35
CA VAL A 138 -7.88 -7.76 -9.12
C VAL A 138 -9.04 -8.73 -9.24
N ASN A 139 -9.12 -9.67 -8.31
CA ASN A 139 -10.27 -10.55 -8.14
C ASN A 139 -10.98 -10.24 -6.82
N THR A 140 -12.29 -10.05 -6.87
CA THR A 140 -13.10 -9.78 -5.68
C THR A 140 -14.16 -10.85 -5.47
N ASP A 141 -14.44 -11.14 -4.21
CA ASP A 141 -15.61 -11.87 -3.78
C ASP A 141 -16.37 -11.08 -2.69
N LYS A 142 -17.29 -11.69 -1.98
CA LYS A 142 -18.07 -11.03 -0.91
C LYS A 142 -17.22 -10.60 0.29
N LYS A 143 -16.02 -11.14 0.43
CA LYS A 143 -15.19 -10.97 1.63
C LYS A 143 -13.78 -10.48 1.33
N TYR A 144 -13.25 -10.83 0.18
CA TYR A 144 -11.86 -10.60 -0.13
C TYR A 144 -11.68 -9.80 -1.41
N TRP A 145 -10.63 -8.99 -1.42
CA TRP A 145 -10.00 -8.36 -2.55
C TRP A 145 -8.63 -8.99 -2.70
N THR A 146 -8.35 -9.59 -3.87
CA THR A 146 -7.07 -10.24 -4.15
C THR A 146 -6.42 -9.57 -5.33
N GLU A 147 -5.22 -9.05 -5.13
CA GLU A 147 -4.35 -8.51 -6.17
C GLU A 147 -3.41 -9.60 -6.67
N ILE A 148 -3.18 -9.65 -7.98
CA ILE A 148 -2.24 -10.57 -8.64
C ILE A 148 -1.33 -9.71 -9.51
N PHE A 149 -0.04 -9.76 -9.22
CA PHE A 149 0.99 -8.94 -9.88
C PHE A 149 1.60 -9.69 -11.07
N GLU A 150 2.28 -8.96 -11.97
CA GLU A 150 2.88 -9.53 -13.18
C GLU A 150 3.95 -10.61 -12.88
N ASP A 151 4.63 -10.51 -11.75
CA ASP A 151 5.60 -11.50 -11.26
C ASP A 151 4.97 -12.78 -10.68
N GLY A 152 3.63 -12.88 -10.71
CA GLY A 152 2.86 -13.99 -10.17
C GLY A 152 2.67 -13.95 -8.64
N THR A 153 3.19 -12.94 -7.97
CA THR A 153 2.92 -12.73 -6.54
C THR A 153 1.51 -12.16 -6.31
N SER A 154 1.05 -12.14 -5.06
CA SER A 154 -0.32 -11.70 -4.75
C SER A 154 -0.42 -11.00 -3.38
N SER A 155 -1.48 -10.20 -3.24
CA SER A 155 -1.93 -9.64 -1.96
C SER A 155 -3.36 -10.03 -1.69
N LYS A 156 -3.70 -10.21 -0.40
CA LYS A 156 -5.05 -10.50 0.05
C LYS A 156 -5.48 -9.49 1.10
N LEU A 157 -6.64 -8.89 0.89
CA LEU A 157 -7.23 -7.90 1.77
C LEU A 157 -8.67 -8.27 2.11
N LEU A 158 -9.13 -7.91 3.31
CA LEU A 158 -10.57 -7.94 3.62
C LEU A 158 -11.25 -6.81 2.85
N TYR A 159 -12.40 -7.10 2.25
CA TYR A 159 -13.16 -6.18 1.44
C TYR A 159 -14.52 -5.89 2.11
N THR A 160 -14.70 -4.68 2.59
CA THR A 160 -15.86 -4.27 3.36
C THR A 160 -16.52 -3.02 2.78
N TRP A 161 -17.78 -3.07 2.42
CA TRP A 161 -18.54 -1.90 2.01
C TRP A 161 -18.93 -1.05 3.22
N LEU A 162 -18.54 0.25 3.20
CA LEU A 162 -18.86 1.23 4.25
C LEU A 162 -20.09 2.08 3.93
N GLY A 163 -20.55 2.04 2.68
CA GLY A 163 -21.66 2.84 2.21
C GLY A 163 -22.03 2.54 0.77
N LYS A 164 -22.73 3.49 0.12
CA LYS A 164 -23.20 3.32 -1.23
C LYS A 164 -22.07 3.11 -2.24
N ASN A 165 -21.07 4.01 -2.25
CA ASN A 165 -19.95 4.06 -3.18
C ASN A 165 -18.58 3.98 -2.48
N LYS A 166 -18.56 3.61 -1.18
CA LYS A 166 -17.34 3.56 -0.36
C LYS A 166 -17.08 2.16 0.15
N PHE A 167 -15.83 1.76 0.12
CA PHE A 167 -15.38 0.49 0.70
C PHE A 167 -14.01 0.64 1.37
N GLU A 168 -13.74 -0.28 2.27
CA GLU A 168 -12.48 -0.41 3.00
C GLU A 168 -11.80 -1.71 2.56
N LEU A 169 -10.49 -1.63 2.37
CA LEU A 169 -9.63 -2.78 2.25
C LEU A 169 -8.73 -2.84 3.48
N GLU A 170 -8.76 -3.95 4.22
CA GLU A 170 -7.86 -4.20 5.34
C GLU A 170 -6.85 -5.27 4.95
N PHE A 171 -5.56 -4.92 5.02
CA PHE A 171 -4.47 -5.80 4.60
C PHE A 171 -4.36 -7.04 5.50
N ILE A 172 -4.34 -8.22 4.89
CA ILE A 172 -4.17 -9.50 5.57
C ILE A 172 -2.73 -9.99 5.40
N GLU A 173 -2.31 -10.18 4.15
CA GLU A 173 -1.02 -10.79 3.80
C GLU A 173 -0.66 -10.50 2.34
N SER A 174 0.64 -10.61 2.04
CA SER A 174 1.17 -10.59 0.68
C SER A 174 2.47 -11.38 0.61
N ASN A 175 2.71 -12.05 -0.52
CA ASN A 175 4.02 -12.56 -0.90
C ASN A 175 4.74 -11.65 -1.91
N ASN A 176 4.09 -10.55 -2.36
CA ASN A 176 4.75 -9.50 -3.13
C ASN A 176 5.66 -8.67 -2.23
N ASN A 177 6.90 -8.46 -2.68
CA ASN A 177 7.93 -7.82 -1.88
C ASN A 177 7.59 -6.39 -1.48
N THR A 178 7.10 -5.59 -2.43
CA THR A 178 6.67 -4.21 -2.17
C THR A 178 5.52 -4.16 -1.18
N ARG A 179 4.47 -4.96 -1.40
CA ARG A 179 3.24 -4.93 -0.59
C ARG A 179 3.46 -5.38 0.85
N LYS A 180 4.21 -6.47 1.08
CA LYS A 180 4.52 -6.96 2.44
C LYS A 180 5.37 -5.98 3.27
N ASN A 181 6.23 -5.18 2.60
CA ASN A 181 7.08 -4.20 3.24
C ASN A 181 6.37 -2.83 3.40
N PHE A 182 5.44 -2.49 2.51
CA PHE A 182 4.62 -1.27 2.61
C PHE A 182 3.51 -1.39 3.65
N SER A 183 2.84 -2.54 3.72
CA SER A 183 1.66 -2.78 4.56
C SER A 183 1.94 -3.81 5.65
N LYS A 184 1.36 -3.60 6.82
CA LYS A 184 1.28 -4.59 7.89
C LYS A 184 -0.16 -5.08 8.06
N LYS A 185 -0.33 -6.29 8.57
CA LYS A 185 -1.66 -6.87 8.85
C LYS A 185 -2.50 -5.92 9.70
N GLY A 186 -3.73 -5.67 9.25
CA GLY A 186 -4.66 -4.73 9.88
C GLY A 186 -4.54 -3.29 9.35
N ASP A 187 -3.59 -2.96 8.48
CA ASP A 187 -3.56 -1.65 7.81
C ASP A 187 -4.78 -1.49 6.92
N LYS A 188 -5.44 -0.33 7.02
CA LYS A 188 -6.69 -0.01 6.33
C LYS A 188 -6.46 1.01 5.23
N TYR A 189 -7.22 0.85 4.16
CA TYR A 189 -7.23 1.73 2.99
C TYR A 189 -8.68 2.04 2.65
N PHE A 190 -9.03 3.31 2.49
CA PHE A 190 -10.39 3.74 2.22
C PHE A 190 -10.54 4.14 0.77
N TYR A 191 -11.54 3.57 0.12
CA TYR A 191 -11.80 3.77 -1.30
C TYR A 191 -13.17 4.40 -1.51
N GLU A 192 -13.28 5.28 -2.51
CA GLU A 192 -14.52 5.88 -2.94
C GLU A 192 -14.62 5.90 -4.46
N ILE A 193 -15.66 5.29 -5.01
CA ILE A 193 -15.95 5.32 -6.44
C ILE A 193 -16.62 6.65 -6.73
N ILE A 194 -16.02 7.46 -7.60
CA ILE A 194 -16.48 8.83 -7.85
C ILE A 194 -17.13 9.03 -9.23
N ASN A 195 -16.70 8.26 -10.23
CA ASN A 195 -17.20 8.36 -11.59
C ASN A 195 -16.97 7.04 -12.34
N LYS A 196 -17.72 6.85 -13.45
CA LYS A 196 -17.50 5.78 -14.40
C LYS A 196 -17.34 6.36 -15.79
N GLU A 197 -16.30 5.95 -16.51
CA GLU A 197 -16.04 6.34 -17.89
C GLU A 197 -15.68 5.09 -18.70
N ASN A 198 -16.37 4.89 -19.82
CA ASN A 198 -16.12 3.75 -20.71
C ASN A 198 -16.05 2.40 -19.93
N ASN A 199 -14.84 1.80 -19.85
CA ASN A 199 -14.59 0.50 -19.23
C ASN A 199 -13.88 0.58 -17.88
N TYR A 200 -13.75 1.77 -17.28
CA TYR A 200 -13.11 1.95 -15.98
C TYR A 200 -13.93 2.84 -15.03
N TYR A 201 -13.65 2.70 -13.75
CA TYR A 201 -14.11 3.57 -12.69
C TYR A 201 -12.97 4.47 -12.23
N TRP A 202 -13.28 5.74 -11.97
CA TRP A 202 -12.41 6.58 -11.17
C TRP A 202 -12.66 6.30 -9.70
N VAL A 203 -11.59 5.92 -9.01
CA VAL A 203 -11.62 5.58 -7.59
C VAL A 203 -10.63 6.45 -6.84
N ILE A 204 -11.08 7.04 -5.74
CA ILE A 204 -10.21 7.69 -4.76
C ILE A 204 -9.70 6.64 -3.78
N VAL A 205 -8.44 6.76 -3.36
CA VAL A 205 -7.88 6.06 -2.23
C VAL A 205 -7.33 7.05 -1.21
N GLU A 206 -7.69 6.83 0.06
CA GLU A 206 -7.18 7.56 1.21
C GLU A 206 -6.48 6.57 2.15
N ILE A 207 -5.27 6.90 2.52
CA ILE A 207 -4.42 6.07 3.40
C ILE A 207 -4.35 6.76 4.76
N PRO A 208 -4.76 6.11 5.86
CA PRO A 208 -4.66 6.70 7.19
C PRO A 208 -3.26 7.21 7.51
N GLY A 209 -3.19 8.43 8.03
CA GLY A 209 -1.93 9.11 8.32
C GLY A 209 -1.29 9.83 7.13
N GLN A 210 -1.94 9.81 5.94
CA GLN A 210 -1.56 10.62 4.79
C GLN A 210 -2.58 11.73 4.56
N SER A 211 -2.10 12.92 4.18
CA SER A 211 -2.95 14.08 3.83
C SER A 211 -3.40 14.05 2.36
N GLU A 212 -2.74 13.22 1.56
CA GLU A 212 -2.96 13.17 0.12
C GLU A 212 -4.22 12.39 -0.23
N ILE A 213 -4.93 12.90 -1.23
CA ILE A 213 -6.04 12.20 -1.88
C ILE A 213 -5.53 11.74 -3.25
N LEU A 214 -5.43 10.43 -3.45
CA LEU A 214 -5.02 9.86 -4.72
C LEU A 214 -6.25 9.36 -5.48
N LYS A 215 -6.27 9.57 -6.79
CA LYS A 215 -7.29 9.08 -7.70
C LYS A 215 -6.66 8.18 -8.76
N PHE A 216 -7.29 7.04 -9.04
CA PHE A 216 -6.81 6.11 -10.06
C PHE A 216 -7.93 5.48 -10.88
N LYS A 217 -7.55 4.93 -12.03
CA LYS A 217 -8.46 4.19 -12.93
C LYS A 217 -8.47 2.72 -12.53
N LEU A 218 -9.64 2.20 -12.20
CA LEU A 218 -9.88 0.79 -11.99
C LEU A 218 -10.71 0.27 -13.16
N PHE A 219 -10.11 -0.55 -14.00
CA PHE A 219 -10.69 -1.04 -15.24
C PHE A 219 -11.48 -2.33 -14.99
N ASN A 220 -12.59 -2.50 -15.73
CA ASN A 220 -13.28 -3.78 -15.78
C ASN A 220 -12.44 -4.77 -16.62
N GLU A 221 -12.05 -5.90 -16.04
CA GLU A 221 -11.45 -7.00 -16.80
C GLU A 221 -12.54 -7.78 -17.52
N LYS A 222 -12.46 -7.86 -18.84
CA LYS A 222 -13.32 -8.76 -19.62
C LYS A 222 -12.72 -10.15 -19.50
N LEU A 223 -13.47 -11.08 -18.90
CA LEU A 223 -13.14 -12.50 -19.02
C LEU A 223 -13.22 -12.87 -20.51
N ASN A 224 -12.08 -12.96 -21.17
CA ASN A 224 -12.02 -13.62 -22.47
C ASN A 224 -12.23 -15.11 -22.18
N PHE A 225 -13.48 -15.57 -22.27
CA PHE A 225 -13.73 -17.00 -22.39
C PHE A 225 -13.05 -17.45 -23.69
N LEU A 226 -11.86 -18.04 -23.56
CA LEU A 226 -11.28 -18.82 -24.64
C LEU A 226 -12.24 -19.99 -24.90
N HIS A 227 -12.92 -19.91 -26.03
CA HIS A 227 -13.71 -21.01 -26.61
C HIS A 227 -12.80 -22.08 -27.20
#